data_ffd4a3d3c89c4e399ba740c526e821ae
#
_entry.id   ffd4a3d3c89c4e399ba740c526e821ae
#
_cell.length_a   1.000
_cell.length_b   1.000
_cell.length_c   1.000
_cell.angle_alpha   90.00
_cell.angle_beta   90.00
_cell.angle_gamma   90.00
#
_symmetry.space_group_name_H-M   'P 1'
#
loop_
_entity.id
_entity.type
_entity.pdbx_description
1 polymer ?
#
loop_
_entity_poly.entity_id
_entity_poly.type
_entity_poly.pdbx_seq_one_letter_code
_entity_poly.pdbx_strand_id
1 'polypeptide(L)'
;MAYPNVRVFNEERVSIQTTSIGATPVACYIGVPQKGIITKISAVTQGTITTADCTVTVAVNGTTNANLAGTIPVASAAAGQIATWNPLTTVFVSENDVLTFTPSGASGATIGCTFTIYVREI
;
A
#
# COMPACT_ATOMS: atom_id res chain seq x y z
N MET A 1 29.38 -26.05 -2.78
CA MET A 1 29.15 -25.76 -4.18
C MET A 1 28.69 -24.32 -4.39
N ALA A 2 29.26 -23.64 -5.34
CA ALA A 2 28.86 -22.28 -5.66
C ALA A 2 27.77 -22.27 -6.74
N TYR A 3 26.87 -21.31 -6.63
CA TYR A 3 25.82 -21.09 -7.63
C TYR A 3 25.94 -19.66 -8.15
N PRO A 4 27.00 -19.34 -8.86
CA PRO A 4 27.28 -17.96 -9.19
C PRO A 4 26.24 -17.32 -10.10
N ASN A 5 25.45 -18.14 -10.78
CA ASN A 5 24.44 -17.66 -11.71
C ASN A 5 23.03 -17.65 -11.12
N VAL A 6 22.89 -18.05 -9.88
CA VAL A 6 21.59 -18.03 -9.22
C VAL A 6 21.33 -16.62 -8.75
N ARG A 7 20.36 -15.98 -9.37
CA ARG A 7 19.86 -14.69 -8.95
C ARG A 7 18.62 -14.89 -8.10
N VAL A 8 18.73 -14.57 -6.85
CA VAL A 8 17.58 -14.51 -5.98
C VAL A 8 17.15 -13.05 -5.93
N PHE A 9 16.01 -12.75 -6.53
CA PHE A 9 15.43 -11.42 -6.40
C PHE A 9 14.87 -11.30 -5.00
N ASN A 10 15.49 -10.45 -4.20
CA ASN A 10 15.05 -10.21 -2.85
C ASN A 10 13.91 -9.22 -2.88
N GLU A 11 12.71 -9.72 -2.68
CA GLU A 11 11.51 -8.90 -2.55
C GLU A 11 11.11 -8.86 -1.09
N GLU A 12 11.10 -7.67 -0.52
CA GLU A 12 10.69 -7.44 0.85
C GLU A 12 9.25 -6.94 0.87
N ARG A 13 8.51 -7.39 1.86
CA ARG A 13 7.14 -6.96 2.10
C ARG A 13 7.09 -6.27 3.44
N VAL A 14 6.44 -5.12 3.48
CA VAL A 14 6.26 -4.39 4.73
C VAL A 14 4.81 -3.98 4.82
N SER A 15 4.22 -4.20 5.98
CA SER A 15 2.82 -3.90 6.22
C SER A 15 2.65 -2.87 7.30
N ILE A 16 1.60 -2.06 7.18
CA ILE A 16 1.18 -1.11 8.19
C ILE A 16 -0.35 -1.08 8.24
N GLN A 17 -0.89 -0.91 9.42
CA GLN A 17 -2.33 -0.84 9.62
C GLN A 17 -2.75 0.58 9.94
N THR A 18 -3.82 1.03 9.28
CA THR A 18 -4.54 2.23 9.72
C THR A 18 -5.79 1.83 10.50
N THR A 19 -6.19 2.67 11.43
CA THR A 19 -7.39 2.42 12.22
C THR A 19 -8.67 2.69 11.45
N SER A 20 -8.62 3.52 10.43
CA SER A 20 -9.82 3.79 9.62
C SER A 20 -9.48 4.25 8.22
N ILE A 21 -10.14 3.62 7.24
CA ILE A 21 -10.25 4.10 5.87
C ILE A 21 -11.68 4.60 5.59
N GLY A 22 -12.58 4.45 6.53
CA GLY A 22 -13.98 4.84 6.44
C GLY A 22 -14.23 6.21 7.07
N ALA A 23 -14.99 6.21 8.17
CA ALA A 23 -15.24 7.45 8.91
C ALA A 23 -13.95 7.98 9.52
N THR A 24 -13.72 9.28 9.43
CA THR A 24 -12.51 9.93 9.95
C THR A 24 -11.25 9.18 9.52
N PRO A 25 -10.96 9.16 8.22
CA PRO A 25 -9.83 8.37 7.72
C PRO A 25 -8.51 8.83 8.32
N VAL A 26 -7.64 7.87 8.62
CA VAL A 26 -6.37 8.12 9.28
C VAL A 26 -5.23 7.68 8.36
N ALA A 27 -4.32 8.59 8.08
CA ALA A 27 -3.12 8.29 7.32
C ALA A 27 -2.19 7.39 8.15
N CYS A 28 -1.43 6.55 7.46
CA CYS A 28 -0.41 5.73 8.09
C CYS A 28 0.90 5.80 7.33
N TYR A 29 1.98 5.47 8.01
CA TYR A 29 3.34 5.66 7.53
C TYR A 29 4.09 4.35 7.55
N ILE A 30 4.87 4.09 6.51
CA ILE A 30 5.66 2.87 6.41
C ILE A 30 7.08 3.22 5.96
N GLY A 31 8.07 2.63 6.61
CA GLY A 31 9.46 2.78 6.21
C GLY A 31 9.85 1.77 5.14
N VAL A 32 10.54 2.21 4.12
CA VAL A 32 11.01 1.33 3.05
C VAL A 32 12.19 0.51 3.57
N PRO A 33 12.14 -0.83 3.46
CA PRO A 33 13.16 -1.70 4.06
C PRO A 33 14.45 -1.78 3.27
N GLN A 34 14.43 -1.47 1.98
CA GLN A 34 15.60 -1.62 1.12
C GLN A 34 15.45 -0.76 -0.13
N LYS A 35 16.58 -0.47 -0.75
CA LYS A 35 16.59 0.20 -2.04
C LYS A 35 16.01 -0.72 -3.11
N GLY A 36 15.09 -0.21 -3.90
CA GLY A 36 14.50 -1.03 -4.95
C GLY A 36 13.37 -0.34 -5.69
N ILE A 37 12.51 -1.17 -6.26
CA ILE A 37 11.31 -0.73 -6.98
C ILE A 37 10.08 -1.26 -6.25
N ILE A 38 9.05 -0.42 -6.14
CA ILE A 38 7.77 -0.88 -5.63
C ILE A 38 7.07 -1.65 -6.74
N THR A 39 6.82 -2.93 -6.51
CA THR A 39 6.21 -3.82 -7.52
C THR A 39 4.71 -3.95 -7.36
N LYS A 40 4.20 -3.82 -6.15
CA LYS A 40 2.78 -3.99 -5.86
C LYS A 40 2.45 -3.34 -4.52
N ILE A 41 1.23 -2.90 -4.40
CA ILE A 41 0.64 -2.47 -3.13
C ILE A 41 -0.64 -3.25 -2.94
N SER A 42 -0.89 -3.71 -1.72
CA SER A 42 -2.12 -4.39 -1.38
C SER A 42 -2.76 -3.77 -0.15
N ALA A 43 -4.07 -3.92 -0.06
CA ALA A 43 -4.84 -3.44 1.08
C ALA A 43 -5.85 -4.50 1.48
N VAL A 44 -5.89 -4.84 2.75
CA VAL A 44 -6.86 -5.79 3.31
C VAL A 44 -7.76 -5.03 4.26
N THR A 45 -9.05 -4.98 3.96
CA THR A 45 -10.02 -4.29 4.79
C THR A 45 -10.50 -5.18 5.92
N GLN A 46 -10.73 -4.57 7.08
CA GLN A 46 -11.22 -5.26 8.26
C GLN A 46 -12.75 -5.23 8.37
N GLY A 47 -13.39 -4.55 7.45
CA GLY A 47 -14.84 -4.44 7.40
C GLY A 47 -15.31 -4.03 6.03
N THR A 48 -16.64 -3.94 5.86
CA THR A 48 -17.25 -3.58 4.59
C THR A 48 -17.35 -2.06 4.47
N ILE A 49 -16.82 -1.51 3.39
CA ILE A 49 -17.07 -0.12 3.04
C ILE A 49 -18.37 -0.05 2.24
N THR A 50 -19.20 0.96 2.52
CA THR A 50 -20.59 0.95 2.05
C THR A 50 -21.00 2.18 1.26
N THR A 51 -20.23 3.27 1.31
CA THR A 51 -20.67 4.54 0.73
C THR A 51 -20.10 4.78 -0.65
N ALA A 52 -18.79 4.61 -0.80
CA ALA A 52 -18.07 4.91 -2.04
C ALA A 52 -16.76 4.13 -2.08
N ASP A 53 -16.10 4.14 -3.24
CA ASP A 53 -14.75 3.62 -3.34
C ASP A 53 -13.81 4.44 -2.45
N CYS A 54 -12.89 3.76 -1.80
CA CYS A 54 -11.84 4.42 -1.04
C CYS A 54 -10.63 4.67 -1.94
N THR A 55 -10.35 5.91 -2.22
CA THR A 55 -9.14 6.29 -2.94
C THR A 55 -8.00 6.41 -1.94
N VAL A 56 -6.87 5.79 -2.25
CA VAL A 56 -5.67 5.85 -1.41
C VAL A 56 -4.60 6.63 -2.16
N THR A 57 -4.20 7.76 -1.60
CA THR A 57 -3.06 8.50 -2.12
C THR A 57 -1.81 8.08 -1.38
N VAL A 58 -0.69 8.05 -2.09
CA VAL A 58 0.60 7.63 -1.53
C VAL A 58 1.61 8.73 -1.76
N ALA A 59 2.27 9.13 -0.70
CA ALA A 59 3.36 10.09 -0.75
C ALA A 59 4.68 9.41 -0.40
N VAL A 60 5.75 9.83 -1.04
CA VAL A 60 7.11 9.39 -0.74
C VAL A 60 7.84 10.57 -0.13
N ASN A 61 8.26 10.44 1.12
CA ASN A 61 8.93 11.51 1.87
C ASN A 61 8.14 12.83 1.83
N GLY A 62 6.82 12.74 1.94
CA GLY A 62 5.94 13.89 1.96
C GLY A 62 5.49 14.42 0.61
N THR A 63 6.01 13.89 -0.49
CA THR A 63 5.62 14.29 -1.84
C THR A 63 4.71 13.24 -2.45
N THR A 64 3.49 13.64 -2.79
CA THR A 64 2.51 12.74 -3.40
C THR A 64 3.00 12.21 -4.74
N ASN A 65 2.92 10.91 -4.91
CA ASN A 65 3.28 10.26 -6.16
C ASN A 65 2.03 9.61 -6.77
N ALA A 66 1.52 10.20 -7.85
CA ALA A 66 0.30 9.74 -8.49
C ALA A 66 0.40 8.32 -9.06
N ASN A 67 1.61 7.86 -9.36
CA ASN A 67 1.83 6.51 -9.89
C ASN A 67 1.61 5.41 -8.85
N LEU A 68 1.56 5.76 -7.57
CA LEU A 68 1.36 4.82 -6.47
C LEU A 68 -0.08 4.81 -5.95
N ALA A 69 -0.91 5.73 -6.41
CA ALA A 69 -2.30 5.83 -5.96
C ALA A 69 -3.10 4.60 -6.37
N GLY A 70 -4.05 4.22 -5.52
CA GLY A 70 -4.91 3.08 -5.78
C GLY A 70 -6.32 3.29 -5.27
N THR A 71 -7.16 2.30 -5.50
CA THR A 71 -8.57 2.34 -5.12
C THR A 71 -8.96 1.03 -4.46
N ILE A 72 -9.67 1.13 -3.34
CA ILE A 72 -10.34 -0.01 -2.71
C ILE A 72 -11.81 0.09 -3.11
N PRO A 73 -12.29 -0.78 -4.02
CA PRO A 73 -13.66 -0.66 -4.53
C PRO A 73 -14.70 -1.01 -3.48
N VAL A 74 -15.75 -0.21 -3.40
CA VAL A 74 -16.85 -0.48 -2.47
C VAL A 74 -17.53 -1.83 -2.78
N ALA A 75 -17.61 -2.17 -4.04
CA ALA A 75 -18.27 -3.41 -4.48
C ALA A 75 -17.55 -4.68 -4.05
N SER A 76 -16.26 -4.60 -3.72
CA SER A 76 -15.46 -5.76 -3.33
C SER A 76 -14.87 -5.62 -1.94
N ALA A 77 -15.25 -4.62 -1.18
CA ALA A 77 -14.65 -4.38 0.12
C ALA A 77 -15.51 -4.97 1.22
N ALA A 78 -15.24 -6.20 1.59
CA ALA A 78 -15.78 -6.85 2.78
C ALA A 78 -14.62 -7.22 3.70
N ALA A 79 -14.93 -7.58 4.93
CA ALA A 79 -13.92 -7.99 5.91
C ALA A 79 -13.04 -9.10 5.33
N GLY A 80 -11.73 -8.91 5.34
CA GLY A 80 -10.76 -9.87 4.84
C GLY A 80 -10.56 -9.89 3.33
N GLN A 81 -11.26 -9.04 2.59
CA GLN A 81 -11.01 -8.93 1.16
C GLN A 81 -9.78 -8.08 0.87
N ILE A 82 -9.11 -8.42 -0.21
CA ILE A 82 -7.87 -7.78 -0.61
C ILE A 82 -8.07 -6.99 -1.90
N ALA A 83 -7.61 -5.75 -1.91
CA ALA A 83 -7.47 -4.94 -3.11
C ALA A 83 -5.99 -4.81 -3.41
N THR A 84 -5.62 -4.95 -4.67
CA THR A 84 -4.22 -4.82 -5.08
C THR A 84 -4.11 -3.88 -6.26
N TRP A 85 -2.98 -3.19 -6.34
CA TRP A 85 -2.67 -2.38 -7.52
C TRP A 85 -1.17 -2.30 -7.70
N ASN A 86 -0.78 -2.10 -8.94
CA ASN A 86 0.62 -1.93 -9.31
C ASN A 86 0.88 -0.45 -9.59
N PRO A 87 2.10 0.04 -9.35
CA PRO A 87 2.45 1.38 -9.79
C PRO A 87 2.24 1.55 -11.28
N LEU A 88 1.77 2.72 -11.71
CA LEU A 88 1.51 3.01 -13.11
C LEU A 88 2.81 3.08 -13.92
N THR A 89 3.88 3.50 -13.29
CA THR A 89 5.23 3.51 -13.86
C THR A 89 6.20 2.98 -12.81
N THR A 90 7.44 2.73 -13.22
CA THR A 90 8.48 2.31 -12.29
C THR A 90 8.73 3.38 -11.23
N VAL A 91 8.62 3.02 -9.98
CA VAL A 91 8.88 3.92 -8.84
C VAL A 91 10.05 3.36 -8.05
N PHE A 92 11.14 4.12 -8.05
CA PHE A 92 12.34 3.78 -7.29
C PHE A 92 12.23 4.35 -5.88
N VAL A 93 12.64 3.57 -4.92
CA VAL A 93 12.70 3.98 -3.52
C VAL A 93 14.05 3.63 -2.94
N SER A 94 14.43 4.35 -1.89
CA SER A 94 15.66 4.10 -1.15
C SER A 94 15.33 3.59 0.24
N GLU A 95 16.29 2.91 0.85
CA GLU A 95 16.14 2.48 2.23
C GLU A 95 15.83 3.68 3.14
N ASN A 96 14.90 3.50 4.04
CA ASN A 96 14.43 4.52 4.98
C ASN A 96 13.61 5.66 4.37
N ASP A 97 13.25 5.58 3.09
CA ASP A 97 12.18 6.43 2.57
C ASP A 97 10.89 6.12 3.34
N VAL A 98 10.07 7.13 3.54
CA VAL A 98 8.81 6.99 4.25
C VAL A 98 7.66 7.15 3.26
N LEU A 99 6.83 6.11 3.15
CA LEU A 99 5.60 6.19 2.39
C LEU A 99 4.44 6.51 3.32
N THR A 100 3.61 7.45 2.88
CA THR A 100 2.39 7.82 3.61
C THR A 100 1.19 7.39 2.79
N PHE A 101 0.34 6.56 3.38
CA PHE A 101 -0.91 6.14 2.78
C PHE A 101 -2.03 6.98 3.36
N THR A 102 -2.73 7.71 2.51
CA THR A 102 -3.84 8.58 2.95
C THR A 102 -5.13 8.12 2.29
N PRO A 103 -6.01 7.46 3.04
CA PRO A 103 -7.32 7.07 2.53
C PRO A 103 -8.25 8.25 2.44
N SER A 104 -9.17 8.24 1.47
CA SER A 104 -10.12 9.33 1.24
C SER A 104 -11.35 9.27 2.15
N GLY A 105 -11.59 8.11 2.79
CA GLY A 105 -12.84 7.87 3.48
C GLY A 105 -13.90 7.32 2.53
N ALA A 106 -14.58 6.26 2.93
CA ALA A 106 -15.49 5.55 2.05
C ALA A 106 -16.73 5.01 2.75
N SER A 107 -16.91 5.34 4.02
CA SER A 107 -18.00 4.80 4.81
C SER A 107 -18.24 5.66 6.04
N GLY A 108 -19.45 5.57 6.59
CA GLY A 108 -19.77 6.20 7.87
C GLY A 108 -19.26 5.43 9.07
N ALA A 109 -18.68 4.25 8.89
CA ALA A 109 -18.15 3.42 9.96
C ALA A 109 -16.63 3.46 10.00
N THR A 110 -16.05 3.24 11.16
CA THR A 110 -14.61 3.09 11.33
C THR A 110 -14.22 1.70 10.84
N ILE A 111 -13.36 1.64 9.82
CA ILE A 111 -12.96 0.38 9.19
C ILE A 111 -11.45 0.38 9.09
N GLY A 112 -10.81 -0.56 9.80
CA GLY A 112 -9.37 -0.74 9.73
C GLY A 112 -8.93 -1.33 8.39
N CYS A 113 -7.68 -1.07 8.02
CA CYS A 113 -7.11 -1.59 6.79
C CYS A 113 -5.61 -1.80 6.98
N THR A 114 -5.11 -2.90 6.44
CA THR A 114 -3.69 -3.21 6.43
C THR A 114 -3.16 -3.01 5.01
N PHE A 115 -2.22 -2.09 4.86
CA PHE A 115 -1.52 -1.87 3.60
C PHE A 115 -0.20 -2.64 3.60
N THR A 116 0.13 -3.23 2.47
CA THR A 116 1.41 -3.93 2.29
C THR A 116 2.07 -3.42 1.02
N ILE A 117 3.34 -3.05 1.12
CA ILE A 117 4.15 -2.72 -0.04
C ILE A 117 5.10 -3.88 -0.33
N TYR A 118 5.35 -4.10 -1.61
CA TYR A 118 6.29 -5.10 -2.11
C TYR A 118 7.42 -4.35 -2.79
N VAL A 119 8.62 -4.47 -2.26
CA VAL A 119 9.80 -3.78 -2.77
C VAL A 119 10.80 -4.82 -3.25
N ARG A 120 11.09 -4.77 -4.55
CA ARG A 120 12.09 -5.66 -5.15
C ARG A 120 13.43 -4.93 -5.20
N GLU A 121 14.45 -5.57 -4.66
CA GLU A 121 15.82 -5.06 -4.68
C GLU A 121 16.34 -4.91 -6.11
N ILE A 122 17.10 -3.85 -6.32
CA ILE A 122 17.76 -3.60 -7.59
C ILE A 122 19.26 -3.48 -7.43
#